data_02f04d911f4a37bd1f29fbf55e6ce279
#
_entry.id   02f04d911f4a37bd1f29fbf55e6ce279
#
_cell.length_a   1.000
_cell.length_b   1.000
_cell.length_c   1.000
_cell.angle_alpha   90.00
_cell.angle_beta   90.00
_cell.angle_gamma   90.00
#
_symmetry.space_group_name_H-M   'P 1'
#
loop_
_entity.id
_entity.type
_entity.pdbx_description
1 polymer ?
#
loop_
_entity_poly.entity_id
_entity_poly.type
_entity_poly.pdbx_seq_one_letter_code
_entity_poly.pdbx_strand_id
1 'polypeptide(L)' 'MDKNKMMKNAEKITGVMKTGYRYTLSKLQEITAFGTTELCMAILLLIRDKRVAQFQCEEGVCYVLAKA' A
#
# COMPACT_ATOMS: atom_id res chain seq x y z
N MET A 1 12.39 10.42 6.50
CA MET A 1 12.40 9.75 5.19
C MET A 1 12.28 10.79 4.09
N ASP A 2 13.07 10.63 3.06
CA ASP A 2 13.08 11.52 1.91
C ASP A 2 11.76 11.38 1.12
N LYS A 3 11.21 12.51 0.68
CA LYS A 3 9.97 12.54 -0.09
C LYS A 3 10.07 11.72 -1.37
N ASN A 4 11.21 11.81 -2.06
CA ASN A 4 11.43 11.05 -3.28
C ASN A 4 11.44 9.54 -3.03
N LYS A 5 12.03 9.15 -1.91
CA LYS A 5 12.08 7.75 -1.53
C LYS A 5 10.69 7.22 -1.21
N MET A 6 9.86 8.04 -0.54
CA MET A 6 8.48 7.68 -0.25
C MET A 6 7.69 7.48 -1.53
N MET A 7 7.88 8.34 -2.51
CA MET A 7 7.18 8.23 -3.79
C MET A 7 7.60 6.99 -4.55
N LYS A 8 8.89 6.65 -4.54
CA LYS A 8 9.37 5.43 -5.16
C LYS A 8 8.81 4.19 -4.49
N ASN A 9 8.74 4.22 -3.16
CA ASN A 9 8.16 3.11 -2.41
C ASN A 9 6.68 2.96 -2.74
N ALA A 10 5.96 4.08 -2.84
CA ALA A 10 4.54 4.06 -3.19
C ALA A 10 4.33 3.46 -4.59
N GLU A 11 5.16 3.86 -5.55
CA GLU A 11 5.07 3.31 -6.91
C GLU A 11 5.35 1.82 -6.94
N LYS A 12 6.30 1.37 -6.14
CA LYS A 12 6.62 -0.06 -6.06
C LYS A 12 5.46 -0.84 -5.49
N ILE A 13 4.79 -0.29 -4.48
CA ILE A 13 3.63 -0.94 -3.88
C ILE A 13 2.50 -1.09 -4.90
N THR A 14 2.14 0.01 -5.59
CA THR A 14 1.08 -0.07 -6.60
C THR A 14 1.46 -0.97 -7.76
N GLY A 15 2.75 -1.07 -8.06
CA GLY A 15 3.22 -1.95 -9.11
C GLY A 15 3.04 -3.43 -8.79
N VAL A 16 3.08 -3.81 -7.51
CA VAL A 16 2.89 -5.21 -7.12
C VAL A 16 1.44 -5.54 -6.78
N MET A 17 0.60 -4.54 -6.58
CA MET A 17 -0.81 -4.74 -6.30
C MET A 17 -1.58 -4.97 -7.59
N LYS A 18 -2.41 -6.00 -7.59
CA LYS A 18 -3.26 -6.31 -8.74
C LYS A 18 -4.66 -5.77 -8.49
N THR A 19 -5.26 -5.23 -9.53
CA THR A 19 -6.62 -4.70 -9.47
C THR A 19 -7.59 -5.82 -9.06
N GLY A 20 -8.48 -5.50 -8.12
CA GLY A 20 -9.50 -6.45 -7.69
C GLY A 20 -9.07 -7.39 -6.56
N TYR A 21 -7.80 -7.35 -6.17
CA TYR A 21 -7.31 -8.18 -5.07
C TYR A 21 -7.20 -7.35 -3.80
N ARG A 22 -7.44 -8.01 -2.67
CA ARG A 22 -7.32 -7.40 -1.35
C ARG A 22 -5.98 -7.79 -0.74
N TYR A 23 -5.34 -6.82 -0.10
CA TYR A 23 -4.04 -7.04 0.54
C TYR A 23 -4.09 -6.56 1.98
N THR A 24 -3.59 -7.38 2.89
CA THR A 24 -3.36 -6.94 4.26
C THR A 24 -2.00 -6.27 4.32
N LEU A 25 -1.74 -5.53 5.40
CA LEU A 25 -0.43 -4.92 5.61
C LEU A 25 0.66 -5.98 5.63
N SER A 26 0.40 -7.11 6.32
CA SER A 26 1.34 -8.22 6.38
C SER A 26 1.66 -8.77 5.00
N LYS A 27 0.64 -8.88 4.16
CA LYS A 27 0.84 -9.41 2.81
C LYS A 27 1.68 -8.45 1.98
N LEU A 28 1.39 -7.15 2.06
CA LEU A 28 2.18 -6.15 1.35
C LEU A 28 3.62 -6.11 1.84
N GLN A 29 3.82 -6.26 3.14
CA GLN A 29 5.16 -6.30 3.71
C GLN A 29 5.94 -7.49 3.19
N GLU A 30 5.28 -8.64 3.10
CA GLU A 30 5.89 -9.87 2.59
C GLU A 30 6.29 -9.73 1.12
N ILE A 31 5.40 -9.14 0.31
CA ILE A 31 5.65 -8.97 -1.13
C ILE A 31 6.74 -7.95 -1.41
N THR A 32 6.72 -6.83 -0.70
CA THR A 32 7.65 -5.73 -0.95
C THR A 32 8.95 -5.84 -0.17
N ALA A 33 8.94 -6.60 0.92
CA ALA A 33 10.06 -6.69 1.86
C ALA A 33 10.40 -5.35 2.51
N PHE A 34 9.47 -4.39 2.52
CA PHE A 34 9.67 -3.11 3.17
C PHE A 34 9.57 -3.25 4.68
N GLY A 35 10.27 -2.39 5.40
CA GLY A 35 10.08 -2.28 6.85
C GLY A 35 8.69 -1.73 7.14
N THR A 36 8.19 -1.96 8.35
CA THR A 36 6.84 -1.55 8.74
C THR A 36 6.63 -0.05 8.56
N THR A 37 7.59 0.76 9.02
CA THR A 37 7.48 2.22 8.93
C THR A 37 7.44 2.68 7.48
N GLU A 38 8.33 2.15 6.65
CA GLU A 38 8.38 2.51 5.24
C GLU A 38 7.07 2.17 4.53
N LEU A 39 6.55 0.99 4.82
CA LEU A 39 5.31 0.52 4.21
C LEU A 39 4.12 1.38 4.62
N CYS A 40 4.01 1.66 5.93
CA CYS A 40 2.90 2.48 6.44
C CYS A 40 2.92 3.88 5.85
N MET A 41 4.08 4.50 5.78
CA MET A 41 4.19 5.86 5.23
C MET A 41 3.83 5.89 3.75
N ALA A 42 4.28 4.90 3.00
CA ALA A 42 3.96 4.83 1.57
C ALA A 42 2.47 4.58 1.34
N ILE A 43 1.86 3.73 2.17
CA ILE A 43 0.43 3.46 2.06
C ILE A 43 -0.39 4.69 2.42
N LEU A 44 0.01 5.44 3.45
CA LEU A 44 -0.68 6.69 3.80
C LEU A 44 -0.64 7.68 2.65
N LEU A 45 0.50 7.77 1.97
CA LEU A 45 0.63 8.63 0.80
C LEU A 45 -0.32 8.19 -0.32
N LEU A 46 -0.40 6.89 -0.56
CA LEU A 46 -1.28 6.35 -1.60
C LEU A 46 -2.75 6.56 -1.26
N ILE A 47 -3.12 6.45 0.01
CA ILE A 47 -4.50 6.71 0.44
C ILE A 47 -4.83 8.19 0.27
N ARG A 48 -3.91 9.07 0.65
CA ARG A 48 -4.08 10.51 0.47
C ARG A 48 -4.31 10.86 -0.99
N ASP A 49 -3.58 10.21 -1.88
CA ASP A 49 -3.67 10.48 -3.31
C ASP A 49 -4.80 9.69 -3.99
N LYS A 50 -5.59 8.96 -3.20
CA LYS A 50 -6.74 8.18 -3.67
C LYS A 50 -6.35 7.08 -4.66
N ARG A 51 -5.13 6.59 -4.56
CA ARG A 51 -4.65 5.49 -5.41
C ARG A 51 -4.88 4.13 -4.76
N VAL A 52 -5.03 4.11 -3.44
CA VAL A 52 -5.30 2.90 -2.66
C VAL A 52 -6.45 3.22 -1.72
N ALA A 53 -7.37 2.28 -1.57
CA ALA A 53 -8.48 2.40 -0.63
C ALA A 53 -8.25 1.44 0.54
N GLN A 54 -8.57 1.90 1.73
CA GLN A 54 -8.48 1.11 2.96
C GLN A 54 -9.90 0.76 3.41
N PHE A 55 -10.09 -0.49 3.83
CA PHE A 55 -11.38 -0.91 4.35
C PHE A 55 -11.22 -2.06 5.33
N GLN A 56 -12.28 -2.29 6.10
CA GLN A 56 -12.33 -3.34 7.09
C GLN A 56 -12.81 -4.64 6.44
N CYS A 57 -12.15 -5.73 6.72
CA CYS A 57 -12.57 -7.04 6.25
C CYS A 57 -12.42 -8.06 7.40
N GLU A 58 -12.77 -9.31 7.15
CA GLU A 58 -12.72 -10.33 8.20
C GLU A 58 -11.32 -10.51 8.77
N GLU A 59 -10.32 -10.33 7.96
CA GLU A 59 -8.92 -10.49 8.37
C GLU A 59 -8.36 -9.24 9.04
N GLY A 60 -9.14 -8.18 9.16
CA GLY A 60 -8.71 -6.90 9.71
C GLY A 60 -8.77 -5.82 8.66
N VAL A 61 -7.75 -4.97 8.61
CA VAL A 61 -7.70 -3.89 7.64
C VAL A 61 -7.09 -4.39 6.34
N CYS A 62 -7.78 -4.11 5.24
CA CYS A 62 -7.33 -4.50 3.89
C CYS A 62 -7.17 -3.29 2.99
N TYR A 63 -6.35 -3.45 1.98
CA TYR A 63 -6.06 -2.40 1.00
C TYR A 63 -6.33 -2.92 -0.40
N VAL A 64 -6.93 -2.09 -1.23
CA VAL A 64 -7.15 -2.42 -2.63
C VAL A 64 -6.66 -1.29 -3.50
N LEU A 65 -6.24 -1.62 -4.71
CA LEU A 65 -5.85 -0.62 -5.69
C LEU A 65 -7.12 0.08 -6.17
N ALA A 66 -7.17 1.40 -6.00
CA ALA A 66 -8.33 2.17 -6.41
C ALA A 66 -8.34 2.31 -7.93
N LYS A 67 -9.51 2.24 -8.50
CA LYS A 67 -9.66 2.48 -9.93
C LYS A 67 -9.53 3.97 -10.21
N ALA A 68 -8.77 4.28 -11.21
CA ALA A 68 -8.62 5.67 -11.64
C ALA A 68 -9.94 6.21 -12.21
#